data_510ed8f4371f69924760439142fa0571
#
_entry.id   510ed8f4371f69924760439142fa0571
#
_cell.length_a   1.000
_cell.length_b   1.000
_cell.length_c   1.000
_cell.angle_alpha   90.00
_cell.angle_beta   90.00
_cell.angle_gamma   90.00
#
_symmetry.space_group_name_H-M   'P 1'
#
loop_
_entity.id
_entity.type
_entity.pdbx_description
1 polymer ?
#
loop_
_entity_poly.entity_id
_entity_poly.type
_entity_poly.pdbx_seq_one_letter_code
_entity_poly.pdbx_strand_id
1 'polypeptide(L)'
;MRILRLLLPVTFGPAVVLLMNVSLAYASVPAGNSLQTANQATAAPTSTVSLSSTPLITLEVPILMYHDVSRMGGRGINLSTQVFSAQMDYLQKNGYTSVSLDQVAAALRGQATLPPKPVALTFDDGWAHVYTDAVPVLQSHGFRATFFVLAGCSNWHSPTFLSWEQIKSLRAAGMWIGVHSFTHPVLSRLNAVGLRREIVDAKTEIEKNGGGPVTVFAYPYGALSPRVVQAVQDAGYVAAVTINPRLQQRSDQIYRLNRITLSNGMATARFEMYLTVKSSPPRVAPYSQPIPLPPRQQTGREN
;
A
#
# COMPACT_ATOMS: atom_id res chain seq x y z
N MET A 1 58.94 15.54 2.68
CA MET A 1 58.57 14.69 1.54
C MET A 1 57.30 15.24 0.92
N ARG A 2 57.43 15.81 -0.28
CA ARG A 2 56.30 16.42 -1.02
C ARG A 2 55.65 15.32 -1.87
N ILE A 3 54.35 15.07 -1.72
CA ILE A 3 53.59 14.17 -2.56
C ILE A 3 52.89 15.00 -3.64
N LEU A 4 53.28 14.73 -4.88
CA LEU A 4 52.84 15.34 -6.13
C LEU A 4 51.43 14.80 -6.48
N ARG A 5 50.45 15.70 -6.61
CA ARG A 5 49.11 15.36 -7.15
C ARG A 5 49.16 15.45 -8.67
N LEU A 6 48.95 14.31 -9.33
CA LEU A 6 48.75 14.24 -10.79
C LEU A 6 47.25 14.56 -11.06
N LEU A 7 47.02 15.64 -11.80
CA LEU A 7 45.74 15.96 -12.42
C LEU A 7 45.73 15.40 -13.84
N LEU A 8 44.79 14.52 -14.15
CA LEU A 8 44.51 14.06 -15.50
C LEU A 8 43.33 14.90 -16.07
N PRO A 9 43.45 15.36 -17.32
CA PRO A 9 42.35 16.13 -17.94
C PRO A 9 41.24 15.23 -18.47
N VAL A 10 39.98 15.58 -18.15
CA VAL A 10 38.78 14.98 -18.74
C VAL A 10 38.49 15.69 -20.06
N THR A 11 38.59 14.96 -21.16
CA THR A 11 38.23 15.45 -22.49
C THR A 11 36.74 15.26 -22.72
N PHE A 12 36.01 16.34 -22.99
CA PHE A 12 34.62 16.32 -23.45
C PHE A 12 34.60 16.10 -24.97
N GLY A 13 33.95 15.01 -25.41
CA GLY A 13 33.63 14.77 -26.82
C GLY A 13 32.30 15.47 -27.20
N PRO A 14 32.14 15.92 -28.47
CA PRO A 14 30.97 16.68 -28.89
C PRO A 14 29.72 15.81 -29.03
N ALA A 15 28.61 16.29 -28.46
CA ALA A 15 27.28 15.73 -28.66
C ALA A 15 26.78 16.03 -30.08
N VAL A 16 26.48 14.99 -30.84
CA VAL A 16 25.82 15.11 -32.13
C VAL A 16 24.31 15.23 -31.89
N VAL A 17 23.77 16.41 -32.19
CA VAL A 17 22.32 16.68 -32.20
C VAL A 17 21.79 16.29 -33.58
N LEU A 18 20.99 15.22 -33.63
CA LEU A 18 20.28 14.79 -34.84
C LEU A 18 18.93 15.54 -34.93
N LEU A 19 18.85 16.57 -35.78
CA LEU A 19 17.60 17.26 -36.11
C LEU A 19 16.82 16.44 -37.15
N MET A 20 15.70 15.85 -36.77
CA MET A 20 14.73 15.29 -37.72
C MET A 20 13.83 16.39 -38.24
N ASN A 21 13.97 16.72 -39.52
CA ASN A 21 13.05 17.55 -40.26
C ASN A 21 11.80 16.74 -40.66
N VAL A 22 10.64 17.13 -40.14
CA VAL A 22 9.34 16.60 -40.65
C VAL A 22 8.83 17.57 -41.70
N SER A 23 8.86 17.16 -42.97
CA SER A 23 8.25 17.90 -44.07
C SER A 23 6.76 17.60 -44.14
N LEU A 24 5.91 18.62 -43.91
CA LEU A 24 4.49 18.54 -44.26
C LEU A 24 4.32 18.76 -45.77
N ALA A 25 3.85 17.74 -46.49
CA ALA A 25 3.39 17.87 -47.86
C ALA A 25 1.92 18.30 -47.86
N TYR A 26 1.65 19.51 -48.38
CA TYR A 26 0.31 19.97 -48.73
C TYR A 26 -0.08 19.37 -50.10
N ALA A 27 -1.11 18.54 -50.13
CA ALA A 27 -1.73 18.10 -51.37
C ALA A 27 -2.92 19.03 -51.69
N SER A 28 -2.83 19.72 -52.84
CA SER A 28 -3.87 20.54 -53.41
C SER A 28 -4.97 19.68 -54.06
N VAL A 29 -6.24 19.98 -53.74
CA VAL A 29 -7.43 19.37 -54.31
C VAL A 29 -7.85 20.17 -55.58
N PRO A 30 -8.10 19.54 -56.74
CA PRO A 30 -8.75 20.18 -57.87
C PRO A 30 -10.28 20.11 -57.73
N ALA A 31 -10.93 21.24 -57.97
CA ALA A 31 -12.37 21.34 -58.08
C ALA A 31 -12.85 20.79 -59.46
N GLY A 32 -13.87 19.94 -59.42
CA GLY A 32 -14.55 19.45 -60.63
C GLY A 32 -15.95 18.96 -60.31
N ASN A 33 -16.94 19.69 -60.84
CA ASN A 33 -18.38 19.40 -60.81
C ASN A 33 -18.76 18.07 -61.47
N SER A 34 -19.68 17.33 -60.84
CA SER A 34 -20.91 16.90 -61.54
C SER A 34 -21.83 16.11 -60.56
N LEU A 35 -23.07 16.53 -60.54
CA LEU A 35 -24.22 15.88 -59.92
C LEU A 35 -24.51 14.54 -60.57
N GLN A 36 -24.58 13.45 -59.83
CA GLN A 36 -25.44 12.32 -60.14
C GLN A 36 -25.94 11.68 -58.84
N THR A 37 -27.24 11.74 -58.67
CA THR A 37 -28.06 11.04 -57.71
C THR A 37 -27.99 9.54 -57.91
N ALA A 38 -27.54 8.79 -56.92
CA ALA A 38 -27.90 7.39 -56.74
C ALA A 38 -28.00 7.07 -55.26
N ASN A 39 -29.21 6.88 -54.84
CA ASN A 39 -29.61 6.46 -53.50
C ASN A 39 -29.25 4.97 -53.34
N GLN A 40 -28.15 4.65 -52.64
CA GLN A 40 -27.90 3.32 -52.10
C GLN A 40 -27.49 3.49 -50.65
N ALA A 41 -28.44 3.21 -49.76
CA ALA A 41 -28.18 3.08 -48.32
C ALA A 41 -27.35 1.81 -48.08
N THR A 42 -26.02 1.95 -48.09
CA THR A 42 -25.11 0.95 -47.55
C THR A 42 -25.10 1.10 -46.02
N ALA A 43 -25.77 0.18 -45.34
CA ALA A 43 -25.69 0.05 -43.90
C ALA A 43 -24.21 -0.11 -43.49
N ALA A 44 -23.69 0.87 -42.77
CA ALA A 44 -22.39 0.75 -42.15
C ALA A 44 -22.40 -0.44 -41.16
N PRO A 45 -21.38 -1.29 -41.13
CA PRO A 45 -21.29 -2.34 -40.12
C PRO A 45 -21.23 -1.68 -38.74
N THR A 46 -22.28 -1.87 -37.94
CA THR A 46 -22.28 -1.52 -36.55
C THR A 46 -21.29 -2.43 -35.86
N SER A 47 -20.05 -1.96 -35.73
CA SER A 47 -19.05 -2.63 -34.88
C SER A 47 -19.55 -2.58 -33.43
N THR A 48 -20.22 -3.64 -33.02
CA THR A 48 -20.50 -3.89 -31.63
C THR A 48 -19.16 -4.10 -30.94
N VAL A 49 -18.66 -3.03 -30.31
CA VAL A 49 -17.53 -3.15 -29.36
C VAL A 49 -18.06 -3.99 -28.20
N SER A 50 -17.79 -5.28 -28.26
CA SER A 50 -18.01 -6.17 -27.13
C SER A 50 -17.12 -5.69 -26.01
N LEU A 51 -17.70 -4.98 -25.03
CA LEU A 51 -17.05 -4.69 -23.78
C LEU A 51 -16.84 -6.04 -23.09
N SER A 52 -15.67 -6.63 -23.27
CA SER A 52 -15.23 -7.81 -22.55
C SER A 52 -15.15 -7.41 -21.07
N SER A 53 -16.24 -7.62 -20.34
CA SER A 53 -16.26 -7.43 -18.89
C SER A 53 -15.39 -8.51 -18.27
N THR A 54 -14.19 -8.15 -17.83
CA THR A 54 -13.37 -9.06 -17.02
C THR A 54 -14.22 -9.59 -15.86
N PRO A 55 -14.30 -10.92 -15.67
CA PRO A 55 -15.13 -11.49 -14.62
C PRO A 55 -14.72 -10.93 -13.24
N LEU A 56 -15.71 -10.59 -12.44
CA LEU A 56 -15.49 -10.13 -11.08
C LEU A 56 -14.98 -11.29 -10.22
N ILE A 57 -13.71 -11.21 -9.80
CA ILE A 57 -13.12 -12.18 -8.89
C ILE A 57 -13.42 -11.73 -7.45
N THR A 58 -13.93 -12.64 -6.65
CA THR A 58 -14.18 -12.46 -5.21
C THR A 58 -13.47 -13.57 -4.45
N LEU A 59 -12.67 -13.18 -3.44
CA LEU A 59 -11.92 -14.09 -2.57
C LEU A 59 -12.30 -13.86 -1.12
N GLU A 60 -12.38 -14.93 -0.33
CA GLU A 60 -12.49 -14.84 1.12
C GLU A 60 -11.08 -14.90 1.72
N VAL A 61 -10.53 -13.72 2.00
CA VAL A 61 -9.21 -13.55 2.62
C VAL A 61 -9.32 -12.61 3.79
N PRO A 62 -9.26 -13.09 5.03
CA PRO A 62 -9.15 -12.22 6.19
C PRO A 62 -7.88 -11.38 6.10
N ILE A 63 -8.01 -10.06 6.12
CA ILE A 63 -6.90 -9.14 6.31
C ILE A 63 -7.05 -8.54 7.70
N LEU A 64 -6.19 -8.98 8.61
CA LEU A 64 -6.24 -8.62 10.03
C LEU A 64 -5.41 -7.37 10.27
N MET A 65 -6.00 -6.37 10.93
CA MET A 65 -5.38 -5.09 11.21
C MET A 65 -5.04 -4.96 12.68
N TYR A 66 -3.76 -4.98 12.96
CA TYR A 66 -3.14 -4.68 14.25
C TYR A 66 -2.54 -3.27 14.22
N HIS A 67 -2.27 -2.71 15.39
CA HIS A 67 -1.51 -1.48 15.57
C HIS A 67 -0.34 -1.76 16.52
N ASP A 68 -0.44 -1.35 17.78
CA ASP A 68 0.58 -1.66 18.76
C ASP A 68 0.33 -3.03 19.42
N VAL A 69 1.41 -3.80 19.56
CA VAL A 69 1.46 -5.03 20.35
C VAL A 69 2.61 -4.90 21.32
N SER A 70 2.29 -4.85 22.62
CA SER A 70 3.27 -4.67 23.68
C SER A 70 3.00 -5.63 24.84
N ARG A 71 3.99 -5.82 25.75
CA ARG A 71 3.87 -6.76 26.87
C ARG A 71 2.63 -6.54 27.72
N MET A 72 2.33 -5.29 28.01
CA MET A 72 1.19 -4.92 28.87
C MET A 72 -0.10 -4.74 28.07
N GLY A 73 0.01 -4.53 26.77
CA GLY A 73 -1.11 -4.07 25.96
C GLY A 73 -1.60 -2.69 26.37
N GLY A 74 -2.78 -2.33 25.91
CA GLY A 74 -3.40 -1.04 26.18
C GLY A 74 -4.91 -1.10 26.03
N ARG A 75 -5.54 0.05 25.90
CA ARG A 75 -6.96 0.15 25.59
C ARG A 75 -7.18 0.11 24.06
N GLY A 76 -8.35 -0.34 23.67
CA GLY A 76 -8.77 -0.32 22.28
C GLY A 76 -7.92 -1.24 21.39
N ILE A 77 -7.23 -0.66 20.41
CA ILE A 77 -6.49 -1.39 19.37
C ILE A 77 -5.05 -1.78 19.76
N ASN A 78 -4.60 -1.44 20.98
CA ASN A 78 -3.28 -1.80 21.48
C ASN A 78 -3.37 -3.15 22.23
N LEU A 79 -2.90 -4.22 21.59
CA LEU A 79 -3.00 -5.58 22.13
C LEU A 79 -1.87 -5.90 23.11
N SER A 80 -2.15 -6.77 24.08
CA SER A 80 -1.07 -7.41 24.84
C SER A 80 -0.43 -8.51 23.98
N THR A 81 0.87 -8.74 24.20
CA THR A 81 1.60 -9.85 23.56
C THR A 81 0.91 -11.20 23.83
N GLN A 82 0.33 -11.39 25.02
CA GLN A 82 -0.41 -12.59 25.38
C GLN A 82 -1.64 -12.81 24.47
N VAL A 83 -2.46 -11.77 24.27
CA VAL A 83 -3.63 -11.84 23.38
C VAL A 83 -3.21 -12.09 21.94
N PHE A 84 -2.16 -11.41 21.49
CA PHE A 84 -1.61 -11.59 20.15
C PHE A 84 -1.09 -13.02 19.94
N SER A 85 -0.32 -13.57 20.89
CA SER A 85 0.17 -14.94 20.84
C SER A 85 -0.96 -15.96 20.75
N ALA A 86 -2.01 -15.81 21.57
CA ALA A 86 -3.17 -16.70 21.50
C ALA A 86 -3.89 -16.66 20.15
N GLN A 87 -3.89 -15.50 19.47
CA GLN A 87 -4.42 -15.39 18.11
C GLN A 87 -3.53 -16.10 17.09
N MET A 88 -2.20 -16.01 17.23
CA MET A 88 -1.27 -16.74 16.37
C MET A 88 -1.34 -18.26 16.59
N ASP A 89 -1.46 -18.71 17.85
CA ASP A 89 -1.73 -20.13 18.18
C ASP A 89 -2.97 -20.64 17.48
N TYR A 90 -4.06 -19.87 17.51
CA TYR A 90 -5.31 -20.25 16.84
C TYR A 90 -5.12 -20.36 15.32
N LEU A 91 -4.49 -19.37 14.69
CA LEU A 91 -4.25 -19.38 13.25
C LEU A 91 -3.40 -20.58 12.83
N GLN A 92 -2.32 -20.86 13.56
CA GLN A 92 -1.43 -21.98 13.28
C GLN A 92 -2.15 -23.33 13.46
N LYS A 93 -2.83 -23.52 14.59
CA LYS A 93 -3.60 -24.75 14.90
C LYS A 93 -4.69 -25.04 13.86
N ASN A 94 -5.27 -23.99 13.28
CA ASN A 94 -6.33 -24.14 12.27
C ASN A 94 -5.80 -24.14 10.82
N GLY A 95 -4.47 -24.19 10.62
CA GLY A 95 -3.84 -24.35 9.30
C GLY A 95 -3.92 -23.10 8.41
N TYR A 96 -3.97 -21.90 9.00
CA TYR A 96 -3.89 -20.66 8.23
C TYR A 96 -2.47 -20.45 7.71
N THR A 97 -2.37 -19.89 6.51
CA THR A 97 -1.09 -19.53 5.88
C THR A 97 -1.03 -18.01 5.66
N SER A 98 0.01 -17.38 6.16
CA SER A 98 0.17 -15.94 5.95
C SER A 98 0.52 -15.62 4.51
N VAL A 99 -0.15 -14.60 3.94
CA VAL A 99 0.05 -14.11 2.57
C VAL A 99 0.30 -12.61 2.57
N SER A 100 1.08 -12.13 1.60
CA SER A 100 1.25 -10.69 1.38
C SER A 100 0.05 -10.08 0.67
N LEU A 101 -0.10 -8.76 0.78
CA LEU A 101 -1.14 -8.05 0.03
C LEU A 101 -0.86 -8.04 -1.48
N ASP A 102 0.41 -8.18 -1.89
CA ASP A 102 0.77 -8.39 -3.31
C ASP A 102 0.22 -9.72 -3.84
N GLN A 103 0.33 -10.79 -3.04
CA GLN A 103 -0.24 -12.09 -3.39
C GLN A 103 -1.78 -12.02 -3.47
N VAL A 104 -2.42 -11.33 -2.52
CA VAL A 104 -3.88 -11.09 -2.57
C VAL A 104 -4.26 -10.31 -3.82
N ALA A 105 -3.53 -9.25 -4.15
CA ALA A 105 -3.78 -8.43 -5.34
C ALA A 105 -3.58 -9.23 -6.64
N ALA A 106 -2.53 -10.05 -6.72
CA ALA A 106 -2.26 -10.91 -7.87
C ALA A 106 -3.39 -11.95 -8.05
N ALA A 107 -3.87 -12.55 -6.97
CA ALA A 107 -4.98 -13.49 -7.02
C ALA A 107 -6.29 -12.82 -7.44
N LEU A 108 -6.58 -11.62 -6.96
CA LEU A 108 -7.73 -10.82 -7.39
C LEU A 108 -7.66 -10.40 -8.87
N ARG A 109 -6.47 -10.35 -9.45
CA ARG A 109 -6.27 -10.12 -10.90
C ARG A 109 -6.31 -11.41 -11.73
N GLY A 110 -6.47 -12.58 -11.08
CA GLY A 110 -6.41 -13.88 -11.76
C GLY A 110 -4.99 -14.29 -12.20
N GLN A 111 -3.97 -13.64 -11.65
CA GLN A 111 -2.55 -13.84 -11.99
C GLN A 111 -1.85 -14.87 -11.10
N ALA A 112 -2.47 -15.24 -9.98
CA ALA A 112 -1.93 -16.22 -9.03
C ALA A 112 -3.07 -16.91 -8.27
N THR A 113 -2.72 -18.03 -7.61
CA THR A 113 -3.58 -18.72 -6.64
C THR A 113 -3.03 -18.50 -5.23
N LEU A 114 -3.92 -18.43 -4.24
CA LEU A 114 -3.52 -18.37 -2.84
C LEU A 114 -3.43 -19.78 -2.24
N PRO A 115 -2.61 -19.98 -1.19
CA PRO A 115 -2.61 -21.24 -0.44
C PRO A 115 -3.97 -21.50 0.22
N PRO A 116 -4.25 -22.71 0.69
CA PRO A 116 -5.41 -22.98 1.53
C PRO A 116 -5.43 -22.10 2.79
N LYS A 117 -6.63 -21.66 3.21
CA LYS A 117 -6.85 -20.81 4.39
C LYS A 117 -5.87 -19.60 4.46
N PRO A 118 -5.85 -18.74 3.44
CA PRO A 118 -4.96 -17.59 3.43
C PRO A 118 -5.40 -16.56 4.48
N VAL A 119 -4.43 -15.90 5.13
CA VAL A 119 -4.65 -14.76 6.04
C VAL A 119 -3.57 -13.72 5.80
N ALA A 120 -3.94 -12.45 5.68
CA ALA A 120 -2.97 -11.37 5.66
C ALA A 120 -2.94 -10.70 7.04
N LEU A 121 -1.75 -10.64 7.64
CA LEU A 121 -1.51 -9.97 8.92
C LEU A 121 -0.91 -8.60 8.61
N THR A 122 -1.51 -7.53 9.13
CA THR A 122 -1.05 -6.15 8.87
C THR A 122 -0.91 -5.37 10.17
N PHE A 123 0.13 -4.55 10.28
CA PHE A 123 0.39 -3.66 11.41
C PHE A 123 0.48 -2.24 10.91
N ASP A 124 -0.31 -1.34 11.48
CA ASP A 124 -0.32 0.08 11.12
C ASP A 124 0.57 0.92 12.05
N ASP A 125 0.87 2.14 11.64
CA ASP A 125 1.59 3.20 12.36
C ASP A 125 3.09 2.99 12.54
N GLY A 126 3.60 1.77 12.49
CA GLY A 126 5.02 1.51 12.69
C GLY A 126 5.49 1.70 14.13
N TRP A 127 4.71 1.30 15.14
CA TRP A 127 5.08 1.32 16.55
C TRP A 127 6.31 0.47 16.85
N ALA A 128 7.25 0.96 17.66
CA ALA A 128 8.50 0.26 17.96
C ALA A 128 8.30 -1.07 18.71
N HIS A 129 7.27 -1.18 19.56
CA HIS A 129 6.96 -2.41 20.29
C HIS A 129 6.66 -3.60 19.37
N VAL A 130 6.13 -3.38 18.16
CA VAL A 130 5.86 -4.49 17.24
C VAL A 130 7.14 -5.24 16.87
N TYR A 131 8.29 -4.55 16.83
CA TYR A 131 9.58 -5.18 16.53
C TYR A 131 10.04 -6.10 17.66
N THR A 132 9.91 -5.68 18.92
CA THR A 132 10.40 -6.42 20.09
C THR A 132 9.41 -7.46 20.60
N ASP A 133 8.11 -7.22 20.43
CA ASP A 133 7.07 -8.00 21.11
C ASP A 133 6.19 -8.81 20.12
N ALA A 134 5.89 -8.30 18.93
CA ALA A 134 5.08 -9.02 17.94
C ALA A 134 5.91 -9.90 16.99
N VAL A 135 7.06 -9.40 16.52
CA VAL A 135 7.87 -10.11 15.51
C VAL A 135 8.38 -11.47 16.03
N PRO A 136 8.90 -11.61 17.26
CA PRO A 136 9.28 -12.92 17.77
C PRO A 136 8.11 -13.93 17.82
N VAL A 137 6.91 -13.45 18.15
CA VAL A 137 5.71 -14.29 18.15
C VAL A 137 5.35 -14.73 16.72
N LEU A 138 5.37 -13.81 15.74
CA LEU A 138 5.15 -14.16 14.33
C LEU A 138 6.13 -15.23 13.87
N GLN A 139 7.42 -15.04 14.14
CA GLN A 139 8.48 -15.95 13.72
C GLN A 139 8.35 -17.34 14.35
N SER A 140 8.03 -17.42 15.65
CA SER A 140 7.85 -18.72 16.35
C SER A 140 6.67 -19.53 15.80
N HIS A 141 5.68 -18.87 15.20
CA HIS A 141 4.53 -19.52 14.56
C HIS A 141 4.68 -19.69 13.04
N GLY A 142 5.79 -19.26 12.46
CA GLY A 142 6.02 -19.32 11.00
C GLY A 142 5.20 -18.32 10.18
N PHE A 143 4.66 -17.28 10.81
CA PHE A 143 3.90 -16.24 10.13
C PHE A 143 4.76 -15.06 9.70
N ARG A 144 4.32 -14.43 8.61
CA ARG A 144 4.82 -13.15 8.11
C ARG A 144 3.71 -12.12 8.16
N ALA A 145 4.08 -10.84 8.25
CA ALA A 145 3.13 -9.75 8.29
C ALA A 145 3.59 -8.57 7.42
N THR A 146 2.66 -7.71 7.03
CA THR A 146 2.93 -6.41 6.38
C THR A 146 2.94 -5.33 7.46
N PHE A 147 4.03 -4.57 7.54
CA PHE A 147 4.16 -3.42 8.44
C PHE A 147 3.98 -2.15 7.63
N PHE A 148 2.88 -1.44 7.84
CA PHE A 148 2.60 -0.15 7.25
C PHE A 148 3.24 0.94 8.10
N VAL A 149 4.32 1.53 7.60
CA VAL A 149 5.13 2.49 8.36
C VAL A 149 4.89 3.92 7.92
N LEU A 150 5.04 4.85 8.86
CA LEU A 150 5.00 6.28 8.64
C LEU A 150 6.41 6.76 8.30
N ALA A 151 6.64 7.21 7.06
CA ALA A 151 7.97 7.61 6.61
C ALA A 151 8.57 8.74 7.46
N GLY A 152 7.76 9.71 7.88
CA GLY A 152 8.21 10.81 8.72
C GLY A 152 8.62 10.39 10.12
N CYS A 153 7.92 9.42 10.72
CA CYS A 153 8.18 8.99 12.10
C CYS A 153 9.53 8.29 12.24
N SER A 154 9.92 7.47 11.26
CA SER A 154 11.23 6.81 11.24
C SER A 154 12.39 7.81 11.11
N ASN A 155 12.19 8.98 10.48
CA ASN A 155 13.15 10.07 10.39
C ASN A 155 13.34 10.83 11.72
N TRP A 156 12.35 10.77 12.61
CA TRP A 156 12.41 11.54 13.85
C TRP A 156 13.27 10.92 14.95
N HIS A 157 13.84 9.75 14.72
CA HIS A 157 14.66 9.01 15.70
C HIS A 157 13.91 8.85 17.05
N SER A 158 12.60 8.76 16.99
CA SER A 158 11.76 8.58 18.17
C SER A 158 11.77 7.12 18.62
N PRO A 159 11.99 6.83 19.91
CA PRO A 159 11.91 5.46 20.41
C PRO A 159 10.49 4.88 20.33
N THR A 160 9.50 5.69 20.03
CA THR A 160 8.09 5.30 19.90
C THR A 160 7.81 4.56 18.60
N PHE A 161 8.55 4.88 17.54
CA PHE A 161 8.34 4.32 16.21
C PHE A 161 9.54 3.52 15.72
N LEU A 162 9.31 2.65 14.76
CA LEU A 162 10.36 1.85 14.11
C LEU A 162 11.43 2.75 13.52
N SER A 163 12.69 2.47 13.85
CA SER A 163 13.84 3.09 13.19
C SER A 163 14.06 2.46 11.81
N TRP A 164 14.83 3.13 10.96
CA TRP A 164 15.20 2.59 9.65
C TRP A 164 15.96 1.27 9.76
N GLU A 165 16.78 1.09 10.78
CA GLU A 165 17.51 -0.15 11.05
C GLU A 165 16.57 -1.29 11.40
N GLN A 166 15.52 -1.01 12.19
CA GLN A 166 14.49 -2.00 12.52
C GLN A 166 13.66 -2.36 11.28
N ILE A 167 13.32 -1.39 10.42
CA ILE A 167 12.60 -1.64 9.15
C ILE A 167 13.44 -2.52 8.22
N LYS A 168 14.75 -2.26 8.08
CA LYS A 168 15.67 -3.13 7.33
C LYS A 168 15.71 -4.54 7.91
N SER A 169 15.76 -4.65 9.23
CA SER A 169 15.77 -5.94 9.94
C SER A 169 14.47 -6.72 9.75
N LEU A 170 13.31 -6.05 9.80
CA LEU A 170 12.00 -6.64 9.49
C LEU A 170 12.01 -7.25 8.08
N ARG A 171 12.50 -6.49 7.10
CA ARG A 171 12.59 -6.95 5.73
C ARG A 171 13.54 -8.14 5.57
N ALA A 172 14.73 -8.08 6.20
CA ALA A 172 15.68 -9.18 6.20
C ALA A 172 15.11 -10.46 6.85
N ALA A 173 14.23 -10.31 7.84
CA ALA A 173 13.48 -11.40 8.45
C ALA A 173 12.30 -11.92 7.60
N GLY A 174 12.14 -11.41 6.36
CA GLY A 174 11.10 -11.83 5.42
C GLY A 174 9.74 -11.18 5.65
N MET A 175 9.62 -10.18 6.52
CA MET A 175 8.42 -9.39 6.67
C MET A 175 8.23 -8.45 5.49
N TRP A 176 6.98 -8.05 5.22
CA TRP A 176 6.65 -7.11 4.15
C TRP A 176 6.50 -5.70 4.72
N ILE A 177 6.94 -4.71 3.95
CA ILE A 177 6.82 -3.29 4.30
C ILE A 177 5.82 -2.64 3.37
N GLY A 178 4.92 -1.84 3.93
CA GLY A 178 3.96 -1.01 3.21
C GLY A 178 4.01 0.44 3.69
N VAL A 179 3.29 1.32 3.03
CA VAL A 179 3.25 2.76 3.33
C VAL A 179 1.97 3.12 4.06
N HIS A 180 2.10 3.85 5.19
CA HIS A 180 0.98 4.44 5.93
C HIS A 180 0.98 5.97 5.89
N SER A 181 1.31 6.55 4.74
CA SER A 181 1.59 7.97 4.51
C SER A 181 2.93 8.46 5.11
N PHE A 182 3.17 9.76 4.99
CA PHE A 182 4.37 10.39 5.56
C PHE A 182 4.16 10.78 7.03
N THR A 183 3.01 11.44 7.35
CA THR A 183 2.72 12.02 8.69
C THR A 183 1.34 11.69 9.25
N HIS A 184 0.64 10.72 8.67
CA HIS A 184 -0.69 10.24 9.12
C HIS A 184 -1.82 11.29 9.11
N PRO A 185 -1.99 12.12 8.08
CA PRO A 185 -3.11 13.05 8.01
C PRO A 185 -4.37 12.39 7.44
N VAL A 186 -5.51 13.07 7.57
CA VAL A 186 -6.73 12.72 6.82
C VAL A 186 -6.53 13.12 5.35
N LEU A 187 -6.12 12.18 4.49
CA LEU A 187 -5.70 12.43 3.11
C LEU A 187 -6.76 13.14 2.25
N SER A 188 -8.05 12.87 2.49
CA SER A 188 -9.14 13.49 1.74
C SER A 188 -9.24 15.01 1.95
N ARG A 189 -8.61 15.55 2.99
CA ARG A 189 -8.57 16.99 3.30
C ARG A 189 -7.37 17.72 2.68
N LEU A 190 -6.42 17.00 2.08
CA LEU A 190 -5.21 17.58 1.52
C LEU A 190 -5.44 18.08 0.09
N ASN A 191 -4.64 19.08 -0.32
CA ASN A 191 -4.52 19.47 -1.72
C ASN A 191 -3.58 18.51 -2.49
N ALA A 192 -3.34 18.74 -3.78
CA ALA A 192 -2.51 17.88 -4.61
C ALA A 192 -1.06 17.78 -4.13
N VAL A 193 -0.48 18.88 -3.67
CA VAL A 193 0.89 18.92 -3.13
C VAL A 193 1.01 18.10 -1.86
N GLY A 194 0.03 18.24 -0.94
CA GLY A 194 -0.04 17.44 0.26
C GLY A 194 -0.22 15.95 -0.04
N LEU A 195 -1.10 15.58 -0.99
CA LEU A 195 -1.27 14.18 -1.39
C LEU A 195 0.01 13.59 -1.97
N ARG A 196 0.72 14.33 -2.84
CA ARG A 196 2.00 13.87 -3.37
C ARG A 196 2.98 13.55 -2.26
N ARG A 197 3.13 14.46 -1.28
CA ARG A 197 4.02 14.27 -0.14
C ARG A 197 3.66 13.01 0.65
N GLU A 198 2.38 12.85 0.98
CA GLU A 198 1.91 11.77 1.85
C GLU A 198 1.91 10.40 1.16
N ILE A 199 1.85 10.35 -0.17
CA ILE A 199 1.72 9.11 -0.94
C ILE A 199 3.01 8.78 -1.70
N VAL A 200 3.53 9.72 -2.50
CA VAL A 200 4.68 9.50 -3.38
C VAL A 200 5.99 9.66 -2.62
N ASP A 201 6.16 10.79 -1.92
CA ASP A 201 7.42 11.07 -1.22
C ASP A 201 7.60 10.12 -0.04
N ALA A 202 6.51 9.69 0.62
CA ALA A 202 6.54 8.65 1.65
C ALA A 202 7.07 7.32 1.12
N LYS A 203 6.60 6.87 -0.06
CA LYS A 203 7.11 5.67 -0.73
C LYS A 203 8.60 5.79 -1.00
N THR A 204 9.00 6.88 -1.64
CA THR A 204 10.40 7.14 -1.99
C THR A 204 11.31 7.14 -0.76
N GLU A 205 10.86 7.74 0.34
CA GLU A 205 11.65 7.81 1.57
C GLU A 205 11.84 6.44 2.21
N ILE A 206 10.80 5.60 2.25
CA ILE A 206 10.89 4.24 2.78
C ILE A 206 11.82 3.37 1.90
N GLU A 207 11.66 3.44 0.58
CA GLU A 207 12.49 2.68 -0.37
C GLU A 207 13.97 3.07 -0.28
N LYS A 208 14.26 4.36 -0.21
CA LYS A 208 15.60 4.93 -0.05
C LYS A 208 16.30 4.47 1.23
N ASN A 209 15.56 4.35 2.32
CA ASN A 209 16.09 3.98 3.63
C ASN A 209 16.06 2.47 3.91
N GLY A 210 15.90 1.64 2.88
CA GLY A 210 16.06 0.18 2.97
C GLY A 210 14.78 -0.59 3.25
N GLY A 211 13.60 0.04 3.17
CA GLY A 211 12.31 -0.65 3.15
C GLY A 211 12.14 -1.51 1.89
N GLY A 212 13.02 -1.32 0.89
CA GLY A 212 12.99 -1.97 -0.43
C GLY A 212 11.77 -1.55 -1.25
N PRO A 213 11.49 -2.15 -2.39
CA PRO A 213 10.29 -1.83 -3.16
C PRO A 213 9.05 -2.00 -2.28
N VAL A 214 8.25 -0.92 -2.15
CA VAL A 214 6.99 -0.93 -1.40
C VAL A 214 5.82 -0.72 -2.36
N THR A 215 4.90 -1.64 -2.35
CA THR A 215 3.87 -1.81 -3.37
C THR A 215 2.45 -1.65 -2.83
N VAL A 216 2.30 -1.57 -1.51
CA VAL A 216 0.99 -1.54 -0.84
C VAL A 216 0.84 -0.34 0.09
N PHE A 217 -0.38 0.18 0.18
CA PHE A 217 -0.72 1.37 0.94
C PHE A 217 -1.85 1.12 1.94
N ALA A 218 -1.76 1.68 3.14
CA ALA A 218 -2.87 1.74 4.09
C ALA A 218 -3.33 3.19 4.26
N TYR A 219 -4.62 3.44 4.07
CA TYR A 219 -5.17 4.79 4.24
C TYR A 219 -5.25 5.16 5.72
N PRO A 220 -4.60 6.25 6.18
CA PRO A 220 -4.80 6.77 7.53
C PRO A 220 -6.28 6.95 7.87
N TYR A 221 -6.70 6.43 9.01
CA TYR A 221 -8.12 6.42 9.46
C TYR A 221 -9.09 5.68 8.51
N GLY A 222 -8.60 4.97 7.50
CA GLY A 222 -9.43 4.45 6.40
C GLY A 222 -10.11 5.54 5.57
N ALA A 223 -9.70 6.80 5.73
CA ALA A 223 -10.30 7.96 5.07
C ALA A 223 -9.81 8.09 3.64
N LEU A 224 -10.70 7.87 2.68
CA LEU A 224 -10.42 7.94 1.26
C LEU A 224 -11.47 8.76 0.51
N SER A 225 -11.12 9.17 -0.70
CA SER A 225 -12.02 9.76 -1.70
C SER A 225 -11.58 9.28 -3.09
N PRO A 226 -12.39 9.43 -4.14
CA PRO A 226 -11.97 9.04 -5.50
C PRO A 226 -10.60 9.63 -5.89
N ARG A 227 -10.36 10.91 -5.56
CA ARG A 227 -9.08 11.59 -5.82
C ARG A 227 -7.91 10.97 -5.06
N VAL A 228 -8.11 10.56 -3.79
CA VAL A 228 -7.05 9.91 -3.00
C VAL A 228 -6.75 8.52 -3.56
N VAL A 229 -7.77 7.76 -3.93
CA VAL A 229 -7.59 6.44 -4.56
C VAL A 229 -6.82 6.57 -5.87
N GLN A 230 -7.18 7.54 -6.71
CA GLN A 230 -6.46 7.80 -7.95
C GLN A 230 -5.00 8.16 -7.71
N ALA A 231 -4.70 9.02 -6.72
CA ALA A 231 -3.33 9.37 -6.38
C ALA A 231 -2.50 8.16 -5.91
N VAL A 232 -3.10 7.20 -5.19
CA VAL A 232 -2.45 5.95 -4.81
C VAL A 232 -2.19 5.06 -6.03
N GLN A 233 -3.13 4.99 -6.97
CA GLN A 233 -2.95 4.27 -8.24
C GLN A 233 -1.82 4.88 -9.07
N ASP A 234 -1.83 6.20 -9.25
CA ASP A 234 -0.83 6.94 -10.03
C ASP A 234 0.58 6.84 -9.44
N ALA A 235 0.69 6.65 -8.11
CA ALA A 235 1.95 6.40 -7.42
C ALA A 235 2.49 4.97 -7.62
N GLY A 236 1.78 4.13 -8.37
CA GLY A 236 2.20 2.78 -8.73
C GLY A 236 2.07 1.75 -7.59
N TYR A 237 1.19 1.98 -6.62
CA TYR A 237 0.84 0.93 -5.67
C TYR A 237 0.00 -0.14 -6.37
N VAL A 238 0.16 -1.39 -5.96
CA VAL A 238 -0.58 -2.53 -6.55
C VAL A 238 -1.88 -2.83 -5.80
N ALA A 239 -1.96 -2.45 -4.54
CA ALA A 239 -3.16 -2.56 -3.71
C ALA A 239 -3.17 -1.53 -2.58
N ALA A 240 -4.36 -1.26 -2.04
CA ALA A 240 -4.48 -0.47 -0.82
C ALA A 240 -5.60 -0.99 0.08
N VAL A 241 -5.41 -0.82 1.40
CA VAL A 241 -6.29 -1.36 2.44
C VAL A 241 -7.01 -0.26 3.21
N THR A 242 -8.25 -0.55 3.59
CA THR A 242 -9.13 0.32 4.41
C THR A 242 -9.35 -0.26 5.80
N ILE A 243 -10.31 0.28 6.54
CA ILE A 243 -10.78 -0.24 7.83
C ILE A 243 -12.20 -0.83 7.74
N ASN A 244 -12.67 -1.14 6.52
CA ASN A 244 -14.00 -1.67 6.32
C ASN A 244 -14.03 -3.16 6.72
N PRO A 245 -14.83 -3.57 7.73
CA PRO A 245 -14.74 -4.91 8.32
C PRO A 245 -15.48 -5.97 7.49
N ARG A 246 -14.81 -6.55 6.50
CA ARG A 246 -15.31 -7.66 5.69
C ARG A 246 -14.22 -8.68 5.42
N LEU A 247 -14.60 -9.96 5.26
CA LEU A 247 -13.69 -11.03 4.83
C LEU A 247 -13.50 -11.04 3.32
N GLN A 248 -14.54 -10.68 2.58
CA GLN A 248 -14.50 -10.71 1.14
C GLN A 248 -13.65 -9.59 0.57
N GLN A 249 -12.77 -9.97 -0.35
CA GLN A 249 -11.97 -9.08 -1.17
C GLN A 249 -12.44 -9.23 -2.62
N ARG A 250 -12.53 -8.12 -3.37
CA ARG A 250 -13.06 -8.09 -4.73
C ARG A 250 -12.07 -7.44 -5.70
N SER A 251 -12.03 -7.94 -6.93
CA SER A 251 -11.11 -7.44 -7.97
C SER A 251 -11.37 -5.98 -8.36
N ASP A 252 -12.62 -5.51 -8.28
CA ASP A 252 -12.99 -4.11 -8.51
C ASP A 252 -12.67 -3.18 -7.33
N GLN A 253 -12.16 -3.72 -6.23
CA GLN A 253 -11.85 -2.98 -5.00
C GLN A 253 -10.40 -3.18 -4.53
N ILE A 254 -9.48 -3.51 -5.41
CA ILE A 254 -8.06 -3.78 -5.07
C ILE A 254 -7.42 -2.60 -4.31
N TYR A 255 -7.83 -1.37 -4.61
CA TYR A 255 -7.37 -0.16 -3.89
C TYR A 255 -8.26 0.23 -2.72
N ARG A 256 -9.14 -0.68 -2.26
CA ARG A 256 -10.06 -0.48 -1.13
C ARG A 256 -10.29 -1.79 -0.38
N LEU A 257 -9.27 -2.62 -0.25
CA LEU A 257 -9.37 -3.93 0.40
C LEU A 257 -9.87 -3.78 1.84
N ASN A 258 -10.69 -4.72 2.24
CA ASN A 258 -11.34 -4.72 3.54
C ASN A 258 -10.39 -5.27 4.60
N ARG A 259 -10.44 -4.74 5.83
CA ARG A 259 -9.67 -5.25 6.97
C ARG A 259 -10.52 -5.39 8.22
N ILE A 260 -10.16 -6.36 9.05
CA ILE A 260 -10.75 -6.57 10.36
C ILE A 260 -9.84 -5.95 11.40
N THR A 261 -10.34 -4.91 12.08
CA THR A 261 -9.63 -4.27 13.19
C THR A 261 -9.67 -5.16 14.42
N LEU A 262 -8.51 -5.45 14.98
CA LEU A 262 -8.38 -6.21 16.21
C LEU A 262 -8.15 -5.27 17.39
N SER A 263 -8.69 -5.65 18.54
CA SER A 263 -8.61 -4.84 19.75
C SER A 263 -8.29 -5.68 20.97
N ASN A 264 -7.66 -5.05 21.97
CA ASN A 264 -7.44 -5.66 23.27
C ASN A 264 -8.80 -5.92 23.95
N GLY A 265 -8.94 -7.07 24.58
CA GLY A 265 -10.23 -7.50 25.16
C GLY A 265 -11.19 -8.15 24.14
N MET A 266 -10.77 -8.32 22.88
CA MET A 266 -11.52 -9.16 21.95
C MET A 266 -11.43 -10.62 22.42
N ALA A 267 -12.57 -11.18 22.87
CA ALA A 267 -12.63 -12.59 23.24
C ALA A 267 -12.20 -13.51 22.09
N THR A 268 -11.52 -14.60 22.39
CA THR A 268 -11.06 -15.58 21.39
C THR A 268 -12.21 -16.03 20.48
N ALA A 269 -13.38 -16.33 21.05
CA ALA A 269 -14.57 -16.71 20.25
C ALA A 269 -14.98 -15.64 19.22
N ARG A 270 -14.80 -14.33 19.52
CA ARG A 270 -15.08 -13.26 18.56
C ARG A 270 -14.02 -13.17 17.48
N PHE A 271 -12.76 -13.41 17.82
CA PHE A 271 -11.68 -13.54 16.84
C PHE A 271 -11.95 -14.68 15.87
N GLU A 272 -12.30 -15.86 16.39
CA GLU A 272 -12.69 -17.04 15.61
C GLU A 272 -13.88 -16.75 14.70
N MET A 273 -14.90 -16.10 15.23
CA MET A 273 -16.08 -15.70 14.45
C MET A 273 -15.69 -14.81 13.27
N TYR A 274 -14.77 -13.86 13.43
CA TYR A 274 -14.32 -12.99 12.35
C TYR A 274 -13.58 -13.74 11.22
N LEU A 275 -13.05 -14.93 11.48
CA LEU A 275 -12.37 -15.76 10.50
C LEU A 275 -13.28 -16.76 9.79
N THR A 276 -14.44 -17.07 10.37
CA THR A 276 -15.32 -18.16 9.93
C THR A 276 -16.67 -17.69 9.42
N VAL A 277 -17.16 -16.54 9.87
CA VAL A 277 -18.50 -16.06 9.50
C VAL A 277 -18.47 -15.33 8.16
N LYS A 278 -19.25 -15.83 7.21
CA LYS A 278 -19.41 -15.24 5.87
C LYS A 278 -20.19 -13.90 5.84
N SER A 279 -20.69 -13.43 6.99
CA SER A 279 -21.38 -12.15 7.15
C SER A 279 -20.44 -11.05 7.66
N SER A 280 -20.73 -9.79 7.31
CA SER A 280 -19.93 -8.63 7.78
C SER A 280 -19.93 -8.58 9.31
N PRO A 281 -18.76 -8.60 9.96
CA PRO A 281 -18.68 -8.40 11.41
C PRO A 281 -19.18 -7.01 11.80
N PRO A 282 -19.67 -6.81 13.03
CA PRO A 282 -20.13 -5.51 13.51
C PRO A 282 -18.96 -4.50 13.44
N ARG A 283 -19.27 -3.27 13.04
CA ARG A 283 -18.30 -2.17 12.98
C ARG A 283 -17.72 -1.93 14.39
N VAL A 284 -16.41 -2.03 14.52
CA VAL A 284 -15.71 -1.43 15.64
C VAL A 284 -15.68 0.08 15.39
N ALA A 285 -16.03 0.89 16.40
CA ALA A 285 -15.96 2.35 16.26
C ALA A 285 -14.56 2.77 15.77
N PRO A 286 -14.47 3.68 14.79
CA PRO A 286 -13.18 4.12 14.31
C PRO A 286 -12.38 4.74 15.45
N TYR A 287 -11.12 4.38 15.53
CA TYR A 287 -10.18 5.00 16.48
C TYR A 287 -10.04 6.48 16.09
N SER A 288 -10.53 7.37 16.93
CA SER A 288 -10.60 8.81 16.67
C SER A 288 -9.45 9.61 17.32
N GLN A 289 -8.57 8.95 18.05
CA GLN A 289 -7.45 9.65 18.70
C GLN A 289 -6.33 9.90 17.66
N PRO A 290 -5.85 11.13 17.51
CA PRO A 290 -4.69 11.42 16.70
C PRO A 290 -3.47 10.73 17.30
N ILE A 291 -2.63 10.14 16.45
CA ILE A 291 -1.31 9.63 16.87
C ILE A 291 -0.56 10.84 17.45
N PRO A 292 -0.04 10.75 18.69
CA PRO A 292 0.78 11.80 19.24
C PRO A 292 2.06 11.92 18.44
N LEU A 293 2.07 12.84 17.49
CA LEU A 293 3.27 13.15 16.71
C LEU A 293 4.26 13.87 17.65
N PRO A 294 5.54 13.50 17.66
CA PRO A 294 6.55 14.24 18.38
C PRO A 294 6.57 15.70 17.88
N PRO A 295 6.92 16.66 18.73
CA PRO A 295 6.99 18.07 18.36
C PRO A 295 7.91 18.22 17.13
N ARG A 296 7.48 19.02 16.16
CA ARG A 296 8.32 19.36 15.00
C ARG A 296 9.62 19.95 15.52
N GLN A 297 10.75 19.29 15.26
CA GLN A 297 12.03 19.95 15.41
C GLN A 297 12.02 21.13 14.43
N GLN A 298 12.00 22.33 14.98
CA GLN A 298 12.25 23.55 14.22
C GLN A 298 13.68 23.38 13.68
N THR A 299 13.81 23.14 12.39
CA THR A 299 15.09 23.28 11.72
C THR A 299 15.43 24.75 11.85
N GLY A 300 16.35 25.08 12.78
CA GLY A 300 16.90 26.42 12.91
C GLY A 300 17.41 26.87 11.55
N ARG A 301 16.80 27.91 11.02
CA ARG A 301 17.45 28.72 10.01
C ARG A 301 18.54 29.45 10.77
N GLU A 302 19.75 28.98 10.70
CA GLU A 302 20.91 29.83 10.94
C GLU A 302 20.99 30.78 9.75
N ASN A 303 21.00 32.07 10.08
CA ASN A 303 21.16 33.21 9.16
C ASN A 303 22.54 33.19 8.49
#